data_8a74c7442d02a0272884823046f24b38
#
_entry.id   8a74c7442d02a0272884823046f24b38
#
_cell.length_a   1.000
_cell.length_b   1.000
_cell.length_c   1.000
_cell.angle_alpha   90.00
_cell.angle_beta   90.00
_cell.angle_gamma   90.00
#
_symmetry.space_group_name_H-M   'P 1'
#
loop_
_entity.id
_entity.type
_entity.pdbx_description
1 polymer ?
#
loop_
_entity_poly.entity_id
_entity_poly.type
_entity_poly.pdbx_seq_one_letter_code
_entity_poly.pdbx_strand_id
1 'polypeptide(L)'
;MSNRKEAKQLLRQYLIARIPFIVLQTIEVPRALELLREIALELDQEHWLDQQSFFAHTLSKGVYELCTNRSVEENAKSVLGAGDFLIGKMRQEKKEYQTLILTEIPDISQDCSDAQRMLDLVSLASEMYGTLVVVSHRPVWNNLQRHGLIVTLDMPDEEEMTQLIHSQLDVNRDEVDIQWDEGDIREAAATLA
;
A
#
# COMPACT_ATOMS: atom_id res chain seq x y z
N MET A 1 -6.78 20.65 1.66
CA MET A 1 -7.12 19.22 1.96
C MET A 1 -5.81 18.53 2.20
N SER A 2 -5.71 17.71 3.24
CA SER A 2 -4.48 16.94 3.46
C SER A 2 -4.21 16.03 2.26
N ASN A 3 -2.96 15.97 1.78
CA ASN A 3 -2.52 15.09 0.69
C ASN A 3 -2.94 13.63 0.94
N ARG A 4 -2.95 13.19 2.20
CA ARG A 4 -3.41 11.85 2.60
C ARG A 4 -4.88 11.59 2.24
N LYS A 5 -5.77 12.58 2.45
CA LYS A 5 -7.20 12.45 2.11
C LYS A 5 -7.41 12.30 0.59
N GLU A 6 -6.67 13.09 -0.18
CA GLU A 6 -6.70 13.02 -1.65
C GLU A 6 -6.12 11.68 -2.16
N ALA A 7 -4.95 11.28 -1.65
CA ALA A 7 -4.34 10.00 -1.98
C ALA A 7 -5.27 8.82 -1.63
N LYS A 8 -5.92 8.85 -0.46
CA LYS A 8 -6.91 7.84 -0.05
C LYS A 8 -8.07 7.75 -1.03
N GLN A 9 -8.63 8.89 -1.42
CA GLN A 9 -9.76 8.94 -2.36
C GLN A 9 -9.36 8.38 -3.73
N LEU A 10 -8.21 8.76 -4.27
CA LEU A 10 -7.71 8.25 -5.54
C LEU A 10 -7.44 6.75 -5.50
N LEU A 11 -6.71 6.27 -4.49
CA LEU A 11 -6.43 4.84 -4.31
C LEU A 11 -7.72 4.02 -4.24
N ARG A 12 -8.69 4.49 -3.44
CA ARG A 12 -9.99 3.83 -3.31
C ARG A 12 -10.71 3.75 -4.66
N GLN A 13 -10.74 4.84 -5.43
CA GLN A 13 -11.34 4.87 -6.76
C GLN A 13 -10.64 3.90 -7.73
N TYR A 14 -9.31 3.84 -7.71
CA TYR A 14 -8.54 2.97 -8.59
C TYR A 14 -8.71 1.49 -8.25
N LEU A 15 -8.80 1.15 -6.96
CA LEU A 15 -9.09 -0.21 -6.50
C LEU A 15 -10.51 -0.65 -6.88
N ILE A 16 -11.50 0.23 -6.73
CA ILE A 16 -12.89 -0.03 -7.19
C ILE A 16 -12.94 -0.19 -8.71
N ALA A 17 -12.22 0.65 -9.45
CA ALA A 17 -12.12 0.58 -10.91
C ALA A 17 -11.28 -0.62 -11.40
N ARG A 18 -10.70 -1.40 -10.49
CA ARG A 18 -9.87 -2.58 -10.79
C ARG A 18 -8.70 -2.26 -11.71
N ILE A 19 -8.03 -1.14 -11.45
CA ILE A 19 -6.82 -0.78 -12.19
C ILE A 19 -5.75 -1.84 -11.92
N PRO A 20 -5.18 -2.49 -12.95
CA PRO A 20 -4.30 -3.65 -12.75
C PRO A 20 -2.94 -3.28 -12.13
N PHE A 21 -2.51 -2.02 -12.27
CA PHE A 21 -1.25 -1.54 -11.73
C PHE A 21 -1.39 -0.16 -11.11
N ILE A 22 -0.99 -0.02 -9.85
CA ILE A 22 -1.01 1.23 -9.11
C ILE A 22 0.37 1.46 -8.49
N VAL A 23 0.94 2.63 -8.70
CA VAL A 23 2.17 3.06 -8.02
C VAL A 23 1.79 4.05 -6.92
N LEU A 24 2.03 3.68 -5.68
CA LEU A 24 1.93 4.59 -4.53
C LEU A 24 3.31 5.15 -4.25
N GLN A 25 3.53 6.39 -4.69
CA GLN A 25 4.82 7.05 -4.58
C GLN A 25 4.96 7.72 -3.20
N THR A 26 5.83 7.17 -2.36
CA THR A 26 6.14 7.71 -1.03
C THR A 26 7.46 7.15 -0.50
N ILE A 27 8.06 7.83 0.48
CA ILE A 27 9.18 7.31 1.28
C ILE A 27 8.72 6.61 2.55
N GLU A 28 7.45 6.81 2.97
CA GLU A 28 6.90 6.33 4.22
C GLU A 28 6.07 5.04 4.02
N VAL A 29 6.77 3.92 3.86
CA VAL A 29 6.13 2.62 3.64
C VAL A 29 5.12 2.23 4.74
N PRO A 30 5.39 2.41 6.05
CA PRO A 30 4.42 2.08 7.09
C PRO A 30 3.10 2.86 6.95
N ARG A 31 3.18 4.16 6.68
CA ARG A 31 2.02 5.04 6.49
C ARG A 31 1.23 4.67 5.22
N ALA A 32 1.93 4.27 4.15
CA ALA A 32 1.29 3.75 2.94
C ALA A 32 0.52 2.46 3.19
N LEU A 33 1.10 1.52 3.96
CA LEU A 33 0.43 0.26 4.32
C LEU A 33 -0.77 0.50 5.23
N GLU A 34 -0.69 1.44 6.17
CA GLU A 34 -1.82 1.83 7.01
C GLU A 34 -2.96 2.40 6.18
N LEU A 35 -2.66 3.32 5.26
CA LEU A 35 -3.63 3.91 4.34
C LEU A 35 -4.33 2.84 3.49
N LEU A 36 -3.57 1.90 2.94
CA LEU A 36 -4.11 0.79 2.15
C LEU A 36 -4.96 -0.17 3.01
N ARG A 37 -4.58 -0.39 4.28
CA ARG A 37 -5.37 -1.19 5.23
C ARG A 37 -6.71 -0.52 5.55
N GLU A 38 -6.73 0.78 5.79
CA GLU A 38 -7.97 1.54 6.00
C GLU A 38 -8.91 1.40 4.81
N ILE A 39 -8.37 1.56 3.58
CA ILE A 39 -9.16 1.42 2.36
C ILE A 39 -9.71 -0.01 2.23
N ALA A 40 -8.90 -1.03 2.50
CA ALA A 40 -9.32 -2.43 2.44
C ALA A 40 -10.47 -2.73 3.41
N LEU A 41 -10.41 -2.21 4.65
CA LEU A 41 -11.46 -2.36 5.65
C LEU A 41 -12.75 -1.63 5.25
N GLU A 42 -12.65 -0.44 4.67
CA GLU A 42 -13.81 0.31 4.17
C GLU A 42 -14.51 -0.42 3.01
N LEU A 43 -13.73 -0.95 2.07
CA LEU A 43 -14.27 -1.68 0.92
C LEU A 43 -14.97 -2.99 1.33
N ASP A 44 -14.44 -3.67 2.36
CA ASP A 44 -15.05 -4.87 2.92
C ASP A 44 -16.40 -4.56 3.60
N GLN A 45 -16.48 -3.48 4.37
CA GLN A 45 -17.70 -3.04 5.06
C GLN A 45 -18.81 -2.61 4.10
N GLU A 46 -18.47 -1.97 3.01
CA GLU A 46 -19.45 -1.44 2.05
C GLU A 46 -20.04 -2.51 1.12
N HIS A 47 -19.58 -3.74 1.16
CA HIS A 47 -20.01 -4.88 0.30
C HIS A 47 -20.03 -4.54 -1.20
N TRP A 48 -19.24 -3.54 -1.62
CA TRP A 48 -19.21 -3.04 -3.00
C TRP A 48 -18.54 -4.01 -3.96
N LEU A 49 -17.69 -4.88 -3.44
CA LEU A 49 -16.96 -5.85 -4.25
C LEU A 49 -17.18 -7.24 -3.64
N ASP A 50 -17.76 -8.14 -4.43
CA ASP A 50 -17.77 -9.56 -4.09
C ASP A 50 -16.32 -9.99 -3.82
N GLN A 51 -16.02 -10.30 -2.57
CA GLN A 51 -14.78 -10.87 -2.05
C GLN A 51 -13.50 -10.31 -2.71
N GLN A 52 -13.00 -9.22 -2.16
CA GLN A 52 -11.67 -8.69 -2.50
C GLN A 52 -10.68 -9.04 -1.40
N SER A 53 -9.59 -9.71 -1.75
CA SER A 53 -8.52 -10.06 -0.83
C SER A 53 -7.31 -9.14 -1.02
N PHE A 54 -6.77 -8.65 0.09
CA PHE A 54 -5.60 -7.77 0.11
C PHE A 54 -4.43 -8.46 0.76
N PHE A 55 -3.35 -8.63 0.00
CA PHE A 55 -2.10 -9.19 0.47
C PHE A 55 -0.98 -8.15 0.41
N ALA A 56 -0.07 -8.21 1.36
CA ALA A 56 1.16 -7.40 1.33
C ALA A 56 2.37 -8.31 1.40
N HIS A 57 3.46 -7.86 0.80
CA HIS A 57 4.73 -8.57 0.77
C HIS A 57 5.85 -7.71 1.33
N THR A 58 6.67 -8.32 2.19
CA THR A 58 7.98 -7.82 2.58
C THR A 58 9.02 -8.94 2.47
N LEU A 59 10.29 -8.58 2.26
CA LEU A 59 11.39 -9.58 2.16
C LEU A 59 11.54 -10.40 3.45
N SER A 60 11.20 -9.82 4.60
CA SER A 60 11.34 -10.46 5.90
C SER A 60 10.21 -11.43 6.21
N LYS A 61 8.95 -11.06 5.93
CA LYS A 61 7.75 -11.84 6.29
C LYS A 61 7.24 -12.75 5.17
N GLY A 62 7.65 -12.52 3.91
CA GLY A 62 6.98 -13.11 2.76
C GLY A 62 5.63 -12.44 2.50
N VAL A 63 4.64 -13.19 2.04
CA VAL A 63 3.27 -12.69 1.78
C VAL A 63 2.38 -12.89 3.00
N TYR A 64 1.67 -11.85 3.37
CA TYR A 64 0.72 -11.85 4.47
C TYR A 64 -0.57 -11.10 4.10
N GLU A 65 -1.65 -11.43 4.77
CA GLU A 65 -2.93 -10.74 4.62
C GLU A 65 -2.86 -9.35 5.27
N LEU A 66 -3.21 -8.30 4.53
CA LEU A 66 -3.00 -6.92 4.95
C LEU A 66 -3.77 -6.54 6.22
N CYS A 67 -5.05 -6.94 6.31
CA CYS A 67 -5.93 -6.52 7.40
C CYS A 67 -5.63 -7.26 8.71
N THR A 68 -5.40 -8.56 8.64
CA THR A 68 -5.19 -9.42 9.83
C THR A 68 -3.72 -9.58 10.20
N ASN A 69 -2.80 -9.16 9.32
CA ASN A 69 -1.35 -9.37 9.44
C ASN A 69 -0.97 -10.87 9.55
N ARG A 70 -1.85 -11.77 9.12
CA ARG A 70 -1.63 -13.21 9.14
C ARG A 70 -0.72 -13.62 7.99
N SER A 71 0.33 -14.38 8.30
CA SER A 71 1.20 -14.97 7.26
C SER A 71 0.41 -15.94 6.38
N VAL A 72 0.60 -15.85 5.06
CA VAL A 72 -0.06 -16.70 4.06
C VAL A 72 0.96 -17.51 3.28
N GLU A 73 2.11 -16.91 2.91
CA GLU A 73 3.19 -17.57 2.21
C GLU A 73 4.55 -17.05 2.68
N GLU A 74 5.09 -17.68 3.71
CA GLU A 74 6.36 -17.26 4.35
C GLU A 74 7.58 -17.48 3.47
N ASN A 75 7.50 -18.41 2.53
CA ASN A 75 8.62 -18.75 1.65
C ASN A 75 8.75 -17.79 0.45
N ALA A 76 7.72 -17.03 0.15
CA ALA A 76 7.72 -16.02 -0.91
C ALA A 76 8.50 -14.76 -0.47
N LYS A 77 9.80 -14.91 -0.17
CA LYS A 77 10.69 -13.82 0.29
C LYS A 77 11.30 -12.98 -0.84
N SER A 78 10.83 -13.16 -2.05
CA SER A 78 11.23 -12.35 -3.21
C SER A 78 10.00 -11.77 -3.89
N VAL A 79 10.18 -10.66 -4.59
CA VAL A 79 9.10 -10.03 -5.38
C VAL A 79 8.53 -11.02 -6.41
N LEU A 80 9.38 -11.86 -6.99
CA LEU A 80 8.94 -12.90 -7.93
C LEU A 80 8.11 -13.97 -7.24
N GLY A 81 8.53 -14.45 -6.07
CA GLY A 81 7.76 -15.43 -5.29
C GLY A 81 6.40 -14.87 -4.86
N ALA A 82 6.33 -13.58 -4.51
CA ALA A 82 5.06 -12.91 -4.24
C ALA A 82 4.19 -12.79 -5.50
N GLY A 83 4.80 -12.55 -6.66
CA GLY A 83 4.11 -12.55 -7.96
C GLY A 83 3.53 -13.93 -8.30
N ASP A 84 4.31 -15.00 -8.12
CA ASP A 84 3.87 -16.39 -8.33
C ASP A 84 2.71 -16.75 -7.38
N PHE A 85 2.76 -16.30 -6.13
CA PHE A 85 1.65 -16.42 -5.18
C PHE A 85 0.38 -15.76 -5.72
N LEU A 86 0.47 -14.49 -6.17
CA LEU A 86 -0.68 -13.78 -6.74
C LEU A 86 -1.29 -14.52 -7.94
N ILE A 87 -0.46 -14.97 -8.87
CA ILE A 87 -0.89 -15.75 -10.04
C ILE A 87 -1.59 -17.03 -9.59
N GLY A 88 -1.03 -17.73 -8.61
CA GLY A 88 -1.63 -18.93 -8.03
C GLY A 88 -3.02 -18.66 -7.46
N LYS A 89 -3.18 -17.60 -6.69
CA LYS A 89 -4.46 -17.16 -6.11
C LYS A 89 -5.48 -16.82 -7.19
N MET A 90 -5.15 -15.98 -8.16
CA MET A 90 -6.03 -15.61 -9.27
C MET A 90 -6.50 -16.83 -10.09
N ARG A 91 -5.69 -17.87 -10.21
CA ARG A 91 -6.07 -19.11 -10.90
C ARG A 91 -7.02 -19.99 -10.09
N GLN A 92 -6.86 -20.03 -8.79
CA GLN A 92 -7.65 -20.86 -7.87
C GLN A 92 -9.00 -20.23 -7.55
N GLU A 93 -9.01 -18.93 -7.28
CA GLU A 93 -10.15 -18.17 -6.76
C GLU A 93 -10.71 -17.23 -7.83
N LYS A 94 -11.16 -17.81 -8.96
CA LYS A 94 -11.60 -17.08 -10.17
C LYS A 94 -12.74 -16.06 -9.96
N LYS A 95 -13.39 -16.05 -8.80
CA LYS A 95 -14.47 -15.12 -8.47
C LYS A 95 -14.05 -14.03 -7.50
N GLU A 96 -12.84 -14.13 -6.92
CA GLU A 96 -12.32 -13.17 -5.98
C GLU A 96 -11.34 -12.23 -6.67
N TYR A 97 -11.42 -10.96 -6.34
CA TYR A 97 -10.49 -9.97 -6.81
C TYR A 97 -9.27 -9.93 -5.88
N GLN A 98 -8.09 -10.11 -6.43
CA GLN A 98 -6.86 -10.24 -5.66
C GLN A 98 -6.00 -8.99 -5.79
N THR A 99 -5.64 -8.38 -4.66
CA THR A 99 -4.72 -7.24 -4.62
C THR A 99 -3.44 -7.62 -3.90
N LEU A 100 -2.29 -7.45 -4.54
CA LEU A 100 -0.96 -7.64 -3.96
C LEU A 100 -0.23 -6.30 -3.84
N ILE A 101 0.25 -5.99 -2.65
CA ILE A 101 1.01 -4.79 -2.32
C ILE A 101 2.48 -5.18 -2.14
N LEU A 102 3.36 -4.61 -2.95
CA LEU A 102 4.81 -4.80 -2.91
C LEU A 102 5.49 -3.55 -2.36
N THR A 103 6.25 -3.68 -1.26
CA THR A 103 6.89 -2.55 -0.59
C THR A 103 8.40 -2.49 -0.77
N GLU A 104 9.03 -3.64 -0.96
CA GLU A 104 10.50 -3.75 -1.08
C GLU A 104 10.84 -4.31 -2.45
N ILE A 105 10.67 -3.46 -3.48
CA ILE A 105 10.93 -3.84 -4.87
C ILE A 105 12.34 -3.46 -5.31
N PRO A 106 12.95 -4.22 -6.26
CA PRO A 106 14.19 -3.80 -6.91
C PRO A 106 13.98 -2.50 -7.70
N ASP A 107 15.06 -1.89 -8.15
CA ASP A 107 14.97 -0.71 -9.01
C ASP A 107 14.36 -1.09 -10.37
N ILE A 108 13.17 -0.61 -10.63
CA ILE A 108 12.42 -0.78 -11.89
C ILE A 108 12.22 0.54 -12.64
N SER A 109 13.11 1.51 -12.44
CA SER A 109 13.02 2.84 -13.07
C SER A 109 13.37 2.84 -14.55
N GLN A 110 14.01 1.78 -15.05
CA GLN A 110 14.45 1.63 -16.43
C GLN A 110 14.19 0.22 -16.94
N ASP A 111 14.44 0.00 -18.22
CA ASP A 111 14.35 -1.33 -18.85
C ASP A 111 15.42 -2.27 -18.26
N CYS A 112 14.95 -3.25 -17.49
CA CYS A 112 15.77 -4.30 -16.88
C CYS A 112 14.94 -5.58 -16.73
N SER A 113 15.59 -6.68 -16.38
CA SER A 113 14.92 -7.98 -16.22
C SER A 113 13.77 -7.94 -15.20
N ASP A 114 13.94 -7.21 -14.11
CA ASP A 114 12.92 -7.10 -13.05
C ASP A 114 11.73 -6.25 -13.50
N ALA A 115 11.99 -5.15 -14.23
CA ALA A 115 10.94 -4.32 -14.82
C ALA A 115 10.12 -5.07 -15.88
N GLN A 116 10.78 -5.89 -16.72
CA GLN A 116 10.09 -6.74 -17.71
C GLN A 116 9.23 -7.81 -17.04
N ARG A 117 9.74 -8.49 -16.01
CA ARG A 117 8.96 -9.46 -15.24
C ARG A 117 7.77 -8.82 -14.51
N MET A 118 7.95 -7.60 -14.00
CA MET A 118 6.85 -6.83 -13.42
C MET A 118 5.78 -6.52 -14.47
N LEU A 119 6.19 -6.18 -15.70
CA LEU A 119 5.27 -5.94 -16.82
C LEU A 119 4.46 -7.19 -17.17
N ASP A 120 5.09 -8.36 -17.19
CA ASP A 120 4.41 -9.64 -17.41
C ASP A 120 3.39 -9.92 -16.28
N LEU A 121 3.77 -9.67 -15.02
CA LEU A 121 2.88 -9.83 -13.89
C LEU A 121 1.67 -8.89 -13.95
N VAL A 122 1.89 -7.63 -14.32
CA VAL A 122 0.81 -6.64 -14.51
C VAL A 122 -0.13 -7.05 -15.65
N SER A 123 0.42 -7.57 -16.74
CA SER A 123 -0.38 -8.05 -17.88
C SER A 123 -1.26 -9.24 -17.45
N LEU A 124 -0.72 -10.21 -16.72
CA LEU A 124 -1.48 -11.33 -16.18
C LEU A 124 -2.54 -10.87 -15.16
N ALA A 125 -2.20 -9.91 -14.29
CA ALA A 125 -3.16 -9.35 -13.35
C ALA A 125 -4.34 -8.69 -14.06
N SER A 126 -4.08 -7.97 -15.15
CA SER A 126 -5.12 -7.36 -15.98
C SER A 126 -6.08 -8.39 -16.60
N GLU A 127 -5.57 -9.57 -17.00
CA GLU A 127 -6.37 -10.65 -17.60
C GLU A 127 -7.14 -11.46 -16.58
N MET A 128 -6.63 -11.56 -15.34
CA MET A 128 -7.07 -12.51 -14.32
C MET A 128 -7.73 -11.86 -13.10
N TYR A 129 -8.19 -10.61 -13.22
CA TYR A 129 -8.85 -9.89 -12.12
C TYR A 129 -7.95 -9.66 -10.90
N GLY A 130 -6.73 -9.22 -11.12
CA GLY A 130 -5.79 -8.83 -10.06
C GLY A 130 -5.41 -7.36 -10.12
N THR A 131 -4.97 -6.82 -8.99
CA THR A 131 -4.30 -5.52 -8.91
C THR A 131 -2.94 -5.68 -8.25
N LEU A 132 -1.92 -5.09 -8.85
CA LEU A 132 -0.60 -4.95 -8.26
C LEU A 132 -0.42 -3.51 -7.79
N VAL A 133 -0.19 -3.32 -6.50
CA VAL A 133 0.15 -2.02 -5.90
C VAL A 133 1.64 -2.04 -5.54
N VAL A 134 2.39 -1.11 -6.09
CA VAL A 134 3.82 -0.95 -5.79
C VAL A 134 3.99 0.30 -4.94
N VAL A 135 4.57 0.15 -3.75
CA VAL A 135 4.95 1.28 -2.88
C VAL A 135 6.43 1.58 -3.12
N SER A 136 6.75 2.74 -3.69
CA SER A 136 8.12 3.12 -4.05
C SER A 136 8.31 4.63 -3.99
N HIS A 137 9.50 5.07 -3.58
CA HIS A 137 9.92 6.47 -3.69
C HIS A 137 10.60 6.77 -5.03
N ARG A 138 10.93 5.73 -5.81
CA ARG A 138 11.59 5.85 -7.09
C ARG A 138 10.59 5.86 -8.23
N PRO A 139 10.90 6.53 -9.35
CA PRO A 139 10.07 6.45 -10.54
C PRO A 139 10.04 5.01 -11.06
N VAL A 140 8.97 4.68 -11.75
CA VAL A 140 8.79 3.38 -12.40
C VAL A 140 9.00 3.54 -13.90
N TRP A 141 9.54 2.52 -14.56
CA TRP A 141 9.78 2.51 -16.00
C TRP A 141 8.54 2.91 -16.81
N ASN A 142 8.71 3.77 -17.83
CA ASN A 142 7.62 4.35 -18.60
C ASN A 142 6.68 3.30 -19.22
N ASN A 143 7.20 2.12 -19.62
CA ASN A 143 6.34 1.07 -20.17
C ASN A 143 5.42 0.45 -19.09
N LEU A 144 5.88 0.33 -17.86
CA LEU A 144 5.03 -0.08 -16.74
C LEU A 144 3.99 0.99 -16.41
N GLN A 145 4.38 2.26 -16.41
CA GLN A 145 3.45 3.37 -16.12
C GLN A 145 2.26 3.42 -17.08
N ARG A 146 2.41 2.96 -18.33
CA ARG A 146 1.30 2.92 -19.31
C ARG A 146 0.18 1.96 -18.93
N HIS A 147 0.45 1.01 -18.03
CA HIS A 147 -0.51 -0.01 -17.60
C HIS A 147 -1.19 0.35 -16.28
N GLY A 148 -0.87 1.49 -15.68
CA GLY A 148 -1.36 1.84 -14.36
C GLY A 148 -1.43 3.33 -14.09
N LEU A 149 -1.69 3.65 -12.84
CA LEU A 149 -1.83 5.01 -12.35
C LEU A 149 -0.89 5.25 -11.16
N ILE A 150 -0.46 6.50 -11.02
CA ILE A 150 0.43 6.92 -9.93
C ILE A 150 -0.38 7.76 -8.95
N VAL A 151 -0.22 7.46 -7.67
CA VAL A 151 -0.72 8.26 -6.57
C VAL A 151 0.48 8.67 -5.72
N THR A 152 0.59 9.95 -5.39
CA THR A 152 1.65 10.45 -4.52
C THR A 152 1.09 10.62 -3.11
N LEU A 153 1.82 10.08 -2.13
CA LEU A 153 1.59 10.31 -0.71
C LEU A 153 2.80 11.09 -0.19
N ASP A 154 2.64 12.40 -0.09
CA ASP A 154 3.68 13.31 0.42
C ASP A 154 3.88 13.14 1.92
N MET A 155 4.89 13.80 2.47
CA MET A 155 5.11 13.90 3.92
C MET A 155 3.85 14.41 4.61
N PRO A 156 3.61 14.04 5.89
CA PRO A 156 2.48 14.56 6.66
C PRO A 156 2.52 16.08 6.70
N ASP A 157 1.36 16.72 6.54
CA ASP A 157 1.23 18.14 6.85
C ASP A 157 1.11 18.34 8.37
N GLU A 158 1.13 19.61 8.83
CA GLU A 158 1.04 19.95 10.25
C GLU A 158 -0.22 19.37 10.93
N GLU A 159 -1.37 19.36 10.22
CA GLU A 159 -2.61 18.80 10.75
C GLU A 159 -2.50 17.29 10.95
N GLU A 160 -1.97 16.58 9.97
CA GLU A 160 -1.76 15.14 10.04
C GLU A 160 -0.68 14.79 11.07
N MET A 161 0.40 15.56 11.16
CA MET A 161 1.44 15.36 12.17
C MET A 161 0.90 15.57 13.58
N THR A 162 0.04 16.56 13.79
CA THR A 162 -0.66 16.77 15.07
C THR A 162 -1.49 15.54 15.46
N GLN A 163 -2.26 14.96 14.51
CA GLN A 163 -3.05 13.75 14.76
C GLN A 163 -2.18 12.53 15.08
N LEU A 164 -1.04 12.37 14.39
CA LEU A 164 -0.08 11.31 14.67
C LEU A 164 0.51 11.42 16.08
N ILE A 165 0.90 12.63 16.49
CA ILE A 165 1.42 12.87 17.85
C ILE A 165 0.35 12.53 18.90
N HIS A 166 -0.88 13.01 18.74
CA HIS A 166 -1.98 12.66 19.65
C HIS A 166 -2.18 11.16 19.75
N SER A 167 -2.24 10.46 18.61
CA SER A 167 -2.39 9.00 18.59
C SER A 167 -1.26 8.28 19.33
N GLN A 168 -0.02 8.74 19.17
CA GLN A 168 1.13 8.14 19.87
C GLN A 168 1.13 8.45 21.38
N LEU A 169 0.73 9.64 21.77
CA LEU A 169 0.57 10.00 23.18
C LEU A 169 -0.52 9.16 23.85
N ASP A 170 -1.66 8.96 23.18
CA ASP A 170 -2.76 8.15 23.71
C ASP A 170 -2.37 6.67 23.87
N VAL A 171 -1.65 6.10 22.91
CA VAL A 171 -1.18 4.71 22.96
C VAL A 171 -0.17 4.49 24.09
N ASN A 172 0.71 5.47 24.35
CA ASN A 172 1.79 5.34 25.33
C ASN A 172 1.47 6.03 26.67
N ARG A 173 0.22 6.46 26.89
CA ARG A 173 -0.20 7.24 28.06
C ARG A 173 0.08 6.54 29.39
N ASP A 174 0.03 5.21 29.42
CA ASP A 174 0.27 4.42 30.62
C ASP A 174 1.77 4.13 30.86
N GLU A 175 2.61 4.33 29.83
CA GLU A 175 4.04 4.01 29.91
C GLU A 175 4.92 5.24 30.11
N VAL A 176 4.44 6.43 29.69
CA VAL A 176 5.24 7.67 29.70
C VAL A 176 4.41 8.82 30.25
N ASP A 177 4.89 9.44 31.33
CA ASP A 177 4.30 10.66 31.90
C ASP A 177 4.74 11.89 31.09
N ILE A 178 4.10 12.11 29.94
CA ILE A 178 4.35 13.28 29.09
C ILE A 178 3.28 14.32 29.41
N GLN A 179 3.68 15.45 29.96
CA GLN A 179 2.82 16.59 30.26
C GLN A 179 2.88 17.63 29.14
N TRP A 180 2.50 17.22 27.93
CA TRP A 180 2.38 18.16 26.82
C TRP A 180 0.96 18.72 26.76
N ASP A 181 0.88 20.04 26.60
CA ASP A 181 -0.40 20.68 26.26
C ASP A 181 -0.62 20.76 24.73
N GLU A 182 -1.78 21.26 24.33
CA GLU A 182 -2.13 21.41 22.91
C GLU A 182 -1.18 22.37 22.17
N GLY A 183 -0.56 23.32 22.87
CA GLY A 183 0.42 24.24 22.30
C GLY A 183 1.73 23.53 21.99
N ASP A 184 2.22 22.71 22.91
CA ASP A 184 3.44 21.90 22.74
C ASP A 184 3.30 20.93 21.57
N ILE A 185 2.12 20.28 21.45
CA ILE A 185 1.85 19.34 20.36
C ILE A 185 1.86 20.04 19.00
N ARG A 186 1.24 21.22 18.88
CA ARG A 186 1.24 22.00 17.63
C ARG A 186 2.64 22.50 17.25
N GLU A 187 3.42 22.97 18.23
CA GLU A 187 4.80 23.40 17.99
C GLU A 187 5.67 22.23 17.51
N ALA A 188 5.53 21.08 18.12
CA ALA A 188 6.20 19.84 17.69
C ALA A 188 5.77 19.43 16.27
N ALA A 189 4.47 19.45 15.97
CA ALA A 189 3.93 19.12 14.67
C ALA A 189 4.45 20.06 13.57
N ALA A 190 4.46 21.38 13.82
CA ALA A 190 4.98 22.37 12.88
C ALA A 190 6.50 22.24 12.64
N THR A 191 7.23 21.68 13.60
CA THR A 191 8.68 21.44 13.45
C THR A 191 8.98 20.17 12.65
N LEU A 192 8.08 19.17 12.69
CA LEU A 192 8.26 17.85 12.08
C LEU A 192 7.61 17.73 10.69
N ALA A 193 6.65 18.59 10.36
CA ALA A 193 5.98 18.66 9.06
C ALA A 193 6.83 19.40 8.02
#